data_7b5de2a5afad9b46a8a0b76d8026caac
#
_entry.id   7b5de2a5afad9b46a8a0b76d8026caac
#
_cell.length_a   1.000
_cell.length_b   1.000
_cell.length_c   1.000
_cell.angle_alpha   90.00
_cell.angle_beta   90.00
_cell.angle_gamma   90.00
#
_symmetry.space_group_name_H-M   'P 1'
#
loop_
_entity.id
_entity.type
_entity.pdbx_description
1 polymer ?
#
loop_
_entity_poly.entity_id
_entity_poly.type
_entity_poly.pdbx_seq_one_letter_code
_entity_poly.pdbx_strand_id
1 'polypeptide(L)'
;MKELIDQLYYIAYSPLVTPACLIANVKLPEYQSLTFEKSGQGLVAIMECTVDGDVVEFRYYFDEQDHLNRAISIDRSTDHTKVIFDRAQEVKDLESRIVRNRIIGERAAV
;
A
#
# COMPACT_ATOMS: atom_id res chain seq x y z
N MET A 1 -14.78 13.25 12.59
CA MET A 1 -14.56 11.96 13.30
C MET A 1 -15.08 10.79 12.49
N LYS A 2 -16.30 10.83 11.99
CA LYS A 2 -16.88 9.75 11.17
C LYS A 2 -16.04 9.42 9.94
N GLU A 3 -15.51 10.43 9.25
CA GLU A 3 -14.66 10.25 8.07
C GLU A 3 -13.38 9.49 8.39
N LEU A 4 -12.76 9.75 9.55
CA LEU A 4 -11.55 9.03 9.97
C LEU A 4 -11.87 7.58 10.31
N ILE A 5 -13.02 7.32 10.92
CA ILE A 5 -13.46 5.96 11.23
C ILE A 5 -13.73 5.19 9.94
N ASP A 6 -14.39 5.81 8.96
CA ASP A 6 -14.66 5.19 7.67
C ASP A 6 -13.35 4.88 6.92
N GLN A 7 -12.36 5.80 6.96
CA GLN A 7 -11.04 5.56 6.40
C GLN A 7 -10.33 4.40 7.09
N LEU A 8 -10.43 4.32 8.41
CA LEU A 8 -9.82 3.22 9.18
C LEU A 8 -10.38 1.87 8.75
N TYR A 9 -11.70 1.75 8.63
CA TYR A 9 -12.35 0.53 8.17
C TYR A 9 -11.91 0.17 6.76
N TYR A 10 -11.85 1.14 5.87
CA TYR A 10 -11.44 0.91 4.49
C TYR A 10 -9.99 0.39 4.43
N ILE A 11 -9.07 1.05 5.13
CA ILE A 11 -7.65 0.65 5.13
C ILE A 11 -7.45 -0.69 5.84
N ALA A 12 -8.18 -0.96 6.92
CA ALA A 12 -8.00 -2.19 7.69
C ALA A 12 -8.55 -3.42 6.99
N TYR A 13 -9.65 -3.30 6.26
CA TYR A 13 -10.38 -4.46 5.74
C TYR A 13 -10.49 -4.55 4.23
N SER A 14 -10.26 -3.46 3.50
CA SER A 14 -10.29 -3.51 2.04
C SER A 14 -9.05 -4.18 1.48
N PRO A 15 -9.15 -4.99 0.41
CA PRO A 15 -7.97 -5.52 -0.27
C PRO A 15 -7.09 -4.42 -0.89
N LEU A 16 -7.64 -3.25 -1.20
CA LEU A 16 -7.00 -2.13 -1.89
C LEU A 16 -6.62 -2.51 -3.32
N VAL A 17 -5.32 -2.69 -3.61
CA VAL A 17 -4.85 -3.22 -4.90
C VAL A 17 -4.81 -4.74 -4.80
N THR A 18 -5.30 -5.44 -5.81
CA THR A 18 -5.28 -6.91 -5.87
C THR A 18 -4.31 -7.38 -6.94
N PRO A 19 -3.89 -8.66 -6.91
CA PRO A 19 -3.07 -9.21 -8.00
C PRO A 19 -3.71 -9.03 -9.38
N ALA A 20 -5.03 -9.16 -9.49
CA ALA A 20 -5.75 -8.96 -10.74
C ALA A 20 -5.61 -7.52 -11.29
N CYS A 21 -5.56 -6.53 -10.41
CA CYS A 21 -5.32 -5.13 -10.80
C CYS A 21 -3.93 -4.97 -11.45
N LEU A 22 -2.91 -5.62 -10.89
CA LEU A 22 -1.56 -5.55 -11.43
C LEU A 22 -1.45 -6.25 -12.78
N ILE A 23 -2.14 -7.38 -12.95
CA ILE A 23 -2.19 -8.08 -14.23
C ILE A 23 -2.82 -7.19 -15.31
N ALA A 24 -3.90 -6.49 -14.97
CA ALA A 24 -4.52 -5.55 -15.89
C ALA A 24 -3.59 -4.39 -16.25
N ASN A 25 -2.87 -3.86 -15.26
CA ASN A 25 -2.01 -2.68 -15.43
C ASN A 25 -0.73 -2.98 -16.20
N VAL A 26 -0.21 -4.21 -16.18
CA VAL A 26 1.06 -4.54 -16.87
C VAL A 26 0.98 -4.34 -18.38
N LYS A 27 -0.21 -4.29 -18.94
CA LYS A 27 -0.44 -4.04 -20.37
C LYS A 27 -0.19 -2.59 -20.78
N LEU A 28 -0.12 -1.66 -19.81
CA LEU A 28 0.13 -0.25 -20.10
C LEU A 28 1.59 -0.06 -20.53
N PRO A 29 1.87 0.93 -21.42
CA PRO A 29 3.20 1.07 -22.05
C PRO A 29 4.36 1.28 -21.10
N GLU A 30 4.12 1.93 -19.94
CA GLU A 30 5.16 2.23 -18.96
C GLU A 30 5.63 1.00 -18.18
N TYR A 31 4.88 -0.10 -18.20
CA TYR A 31 5.23 -1.33 -17.49
C TYR A 31 5.97 -2.30 -18.41
N GLN A 32 7.00 -2.92 -17.88
CA GLN A 32 7.88 -3.81 -18.64
C GLN A 32 7.64 -5.28 -18.30
N SER A 33 7.37 -5.58 -17.03
CA SER A 33 7.19 -6.95 -16.59
C SER A 33 6.42 -7.02 -15.28
N LEU A 34 5.83 -8.18 -15.04
CA LEU A 34 5.17 -8.53 -13.78
C LEU A 34 5.46 -10.00 -13.50
N THR A 35 6.01 -10.28 -12.31
CA THR A 35 6.25 -11.63 -11.84
C THR A 35 5.67 -11.81 -10.45
N PHE A 36 5.30 -13.05 -10.12
CA PHE A 36 4.78 -13.39 -8.80
C PHE A 36 5.64 -14.46 -8.16
N GLU A 37 5.89 -14.31 -6.87
CA GLU A 37 6.64 -15.30 -6.07
C GLU A 37 5.88 -15.57 -4.77
N LYS A 38 6.07 -16.75 -4.22
CA LYS A 38 5.54 -17.07 -2.90
C LYS A 38 6.32 -16.28 -1.84
N SER A 39 5.60 -15.77 -0.84
CA SER A 39 6.19 -15.08 0.30
C SER A 39 5.46 -15.54 1.56
N GLY A 40 6.04 -16.50 2.29
CA GLY A 40 5.35 -17.15 3.38
C GLY A 40 4.08 -17.85 2.89
N GLN A 41 2.94 -17.51 3.47
CA GLN A 41 1.63 -17.99 3.02
C GLN A 41 0.99 -17.05 2.00
N GLY A 42 1.63 -15.94 1.72
CA GLY A 42 1.14 -14.93 0.79
C GLY A 42 1.88 -14.92 -0.51
N LEU A 43 1.88 -13.78 -1.15
CA LEU A 43 2.37 -13.57 -2.50
C LEU A 43 3.09 -12.24 -2.58
N VAL A 44 4.21 -12.18 -3.30
CA VAL A 44 4.82 -10.90 -3.67
C VAL A 44 4.74 -10.75 -5.18
N ALA A 45 4.22 -9.60 -5.64
CA ALA A 45 4.22 -9.21 -7.04
C ALA A 45 5.37 -8.24 -7.28
N ILE A 46 6.18 -8.53 -8.29
CA ILE A 46 7.34 -7.72 -8.67
C ILE A 46 7.05 -7.13 -10.04
N MET A 47 6.93 -5.81 -10.10
CA MET A 47 6.54 -5.10 -11.31
C MET A 47 7.60 -4.06 -11.67
N GLU A 48 8.15 -4.16 -12.87
CA GLU A 48 9.09 -3.17 -13.37
C GLU A 48 8.39 -2.18 -14.28
N CYS A 49 8.68 -0.90 -14.08
CA CYS A 49 8.21 0.14 -14.98
C CYS A 49 9.29 1.20 -15.19
N THR A 50 9.10 2.00 -16.24
CA THR A 50 9.98 3.14 -16.53
C THR A 50 9.28 4.42 -16.06
N VAL A 51 9.96 5.16 -15.17
CA VAL A 51 9.49 6.44 -14.63
C VAL A 51 10.56 7.48 -14.93
N ASP A 52 10.22 8.47 -15.75
CA ASP A 52 11.16 9.55 -16.14
C ASP A 52 12.49 9.03 -16.67
N GLY A 53 12.46 7.94 -17.46
CA GLY A 53 13.65 7.33 -18.06
C GLY A 53 14.38 6.34 -17.16
N ASP A 54 14.03 6.24 -15.90
CA ASP A 54 14.65 5.30 -14.94
C ASP A 54 13.78 4.06 -14.76
N VAL A 55 14.43 2.92 -14.57
CA VAL A 55 13.73 1.67 -14.25
C VAL A 55 13.47 1.63 -12.76
N VAL A 56 12.20 1.46 -12.41
CA VAL A 56 11.75 1.34 -11.02
C VAL A 56 11.07 0.00 -10.83
N GLU A 57 11.47 -0.70 -9.79
CA GLU A 57 10.84 -1.95 -9.39
C GLU A 57 9.84 -1.68 -8.27
N PHE A 58 8.59 -2.10 -8.46
CA PHE A 58 7.59 -2.06 -7.41
C PHE A 58 7.38 -3.47 -6.87
N ARG A 59 7.34 -3.61 -5.56
CA ARG A 59 7.03 -4.87 -4.88
C ARG A 59 5.77 -4.71 -4.06
N TYR A 60 4.79 -5.56 -4.33
CA TYR A 60 3.50 -5.56 -3.65
C TYR A 60 3.38 -6.86 -2.86
N TYR A 61 3.27 -6.74 -1.55
CA TYR A 61 3.19 -7.89 -0.63
C TYR A 61 1.74 -8.13 -0.26
N PHE A 62 1.22 -9.29 -0.65
CA PHE A 62 -0.17 -9.69 -0.37
C PHE A 62 -0.19 -10.80 0.66
N ASP A 63 -1.22 -10.81 1.51
CA ASP A 63 -1.48 -11.92 2.41
C ASP A 63 -2.16 -13.09 1.66
N GLU A 64 -2.51 -14.15 2.39
CA GLU A 64 -3.13 -15.34 1.79
C GLU A 64 -4.53 -15.09 1.23
N GLN A 65 -5.15 -13.95 1.56
CA GLN A 65 -6.47 -13.54 1.08
C GLN A 65 -6.38 -12.48 -0.04
N ASP A 66 -5.19 -12.28 -0.60
CA ASP A 66 -4.91 -11.29 -1.64
C ASP A 66 -5.14 -9.84 -1.20
N HIS A 67 -5.03 -9.57 0.09
CA HIS A 67 -5.05 -8.21 0.63
C HIS A 67 -3.63 -7.64 0.61
N LEU A 68 -3.52 -6.41 0.12
CA LEU A 68 -2.22 -5.71 0.10
C LEU A 68 -1.81 -5.32 1.52
N ASN A 69 -0.67 -5.82 1.97
CA ASN A 69 -0.10 -5.47 3.26
C ASN A 69 0.95 -4.39 3.17
N ARG A 70 1.75 -4.42 2.13
CA ARG A 70 2.87 -3.49 1.97
C ARG A 70 3.21 -3.33 0.50
N ALA A 71 3.65 -2.13 0.13
CA ALA A 71 4.20 -1.85 -1.20
C ALA A 71 5.46 -1.01 -1.05
N ILE A 72 6.50 -1.36 -1.79
CA ILE A 72 7.76 -0.61 -1.83
C ILE A 72 8.13 -0.33 -3.28
N SER A 73 8.92 0.72 -3.47
CA SER A 73 9.57 0.99 -4.75
C SER A 73 11.08 0.94 -4.58
N ILE A 74 11.77 0.42 -5.58
CA ILE A 74 13.23 0.38 -5.64
C ILE A 74 13.66 1.06 -6.92
N ASP A 75 14.38 2.19 -6.80
CA ASP A 75 14.97 2.86 -7.94
C ASP A 75 16.25 2.09 -8.32
N ARG A 76 16.25 1.47 -9.50
CA ARG A 76 17.37 0.63 -9.96
C ARG A 76 18.64 1.42 -10.21
N SER A 77 18.54 2.73 -10.53
CA SER A 77 19.71 3.56 -10.81
C SER A 77 20.47 3.96 -9.55
N THR A 78 19.78 4.09 -8.41
CA THR A 78 20.37 4.53 -7.14
C THR A 78 20.30 3.49 -6.04
N ASP A 79 19.61 2.37 -6.28
CA ASP A 79 19.27 1.33 -5.28
C ASP A 79 18.50 1.89 -4.07
N HIS A 80 17.86 3.05 -4.27
CA HIS A 80 17.06 3.65 -3.20
C HIS A 80 15.71 2.95 -3.07
N THR A 81 15.39 2.52 -1.86
CA THR A 81 14.12 1.87 -1.52
C THR A 81 13.22 2.84 -0.77
N LYS A 82 11.97 2.93 -1.20
CA LYS A 82 10.96 3.77 -0.55
C LYS A 82 9.73 2.93 -0.22
N VAL A 83 9.22 3.05 1.00
CA VAL A 83 7.93 2.43 1.38
C VAL A 83 6.81 3.31 0.83
N ILE A 84 5.99 2.75 -0.06
CA ILE A 84 4.85 3.45 -0.66
C ILE A 84 3.61 3.27 0.22
N PHE A 85 3.45 2.08 0.77
CA PHE A 85 2.29 1.72 1.57
C PHE A 85 2.68 0.66 2.59
N ASP A 86 2.18 0.82 3.81
CA ASP A 86 2.28 -0.18 4.87
C ASP A 86 0.96 -0.17 5.63
N ARG A 87 0.18 -1.24 5.49
CA ARG A 87 -1.18 -1.29 6.07
C ARG A 87 -1.16 -1.13 7.58
N ALA A 88 -0.26 -1.81 8.27
CA ALA A 88 -0.18 -1.73 9.72
C ALA A 88 0.14 -0.31 10.19
N GLN A 89 1.03 0.39 9.48
CA GLN A 89 1.40 1.76 9.81
C GLN A 89 0.25 2.73 9.52
N GLU A 90 -0.45 2.56 8.39
CA GLU A 90 -1.60 3.38 8.03
C GLU A 90 -2.74 3.25 9.05
N VAL A 91 -3.03 2.03 9.49
CA VAL A 91 -4.03 1.76 10.52
C VAL A 91 -3.63 2.45 11.84
N LYS A 92 -2.38 2.33 12.22
CA LYS A 92 -1.85 2.92 13.44
C LYS A 92 -1.94 4.44 13.42
N ASP A 93 -1.58 5.06 12.30
CA ASP A 93 -1.66 6.51 12.12
C ASP A 93 -3.10 7.02 12.21
N LEU A 94 -4.04 6.31 11.59
CA LEU A 94 -5.47 6.67 11.64
C LEU A 94 -6.03 6.51 13.05
N GLU A 95 -5.67 5.44 13.75
CA GLU A 95 -6.08 5.24 15.14
C GLU A 95 -5.58 6.38 16.02
N SER A 96 -4.33 6.80 15.86
CA SER A 96 -3.75 7.91 16.61
C SER A 96 -4.48 9.23 16.33
N ARG A 97 -4.84 9.47 15.07
CA ARG A 97 -5.59 10.67 14.68
C ARG A 97 -7.00 10.67 15.26
N ILE A 98 -7.67 9.53 15.29
CA ILE A 98 -9.00 9.38 15.89
C ILE A 98 -8.95 9.70 17.39
N VAL A 99 -7.98 9.15 18.10
CA VAL A 99 -7.77 9.40 19.53
C VAL A 99 -7.54 10.89 19.79
N ARG A 100 -6.66 11.53 19.01
CA ARG A 100 -6.39 12.97 19.15
C ARG A 100 -7.64 13.82 18.94
N ASN A 101 -8.40 13.54 17.87
CA ASN A 101 -9.61 14.29 17.57
C ASN A 101 -10.67 14.12 18.66
N ARG A 102 -10.77 12.93 19.23
CA ARG A 102 -11.67 12.65 20.33
C ARG A 102 -11.32 13.46 21.58
N ILE A 103 -10.03 13.50 21.93
CA ILE A 103 -9.55 14.27 23.07
C ILE A 103 -9.82 15.78 22.88
N ILE A 104 -9.53 16.31 21.69
CA ILE A 104 -9.78 17.73 21.36
C ILE A 104 -11.29 18.01 21.44
N GLY A 105 -12.14 17.13 20.93
CA GLY A 105 -13.58 17.28 20.98
C GLY A 105 -14.10 17.31 22.43
N GLU A 106 -13.60 16.44 23.29
CA GLU A 106 -13.96 16.41 24.71
C GLU A 106 -13.54 17.70 25.41
N ARG A 107 -12.34 18.22 25.12
CA ARG A 107 -11.86 19.50 25.69
C ARG A 107 -12.69 20.68 25.19
N ALA A 108 -13.09 20.65 23.92
CA ALA A 108 -13.89 21.73 23.34
C ALA A 108 -15.32 21.75 23.88
N ALA A 109 -15.83 20.62 24.37
CA ALA A 109 -17.15 20.50 24.94
C ALA A 109 -17.26 21.08 26.37
N VAL A 110 -16.14 21.38 26.99
CA VAL A 110 -16.07 22.01 28.31
C VAL A 110 -16.10 23.53 28.18
#